data_6469a3c24e2178904a84b6ff3bad28ec
#
_entry.id   6469a3c24e2178904a84b6ff3bad28ec
#
_cell.length_a   1.000
_cell.length_b   1.000
_cell.length_c   1.000
_cell.angle_alpha   90.00
_cell.angle_beta   90.00
_cell.angle_gamma   90.00
#
_symmetry.space_group_name_H-M   'P 1'
#
loop_
_entity.id
_entity.type
_entity.pdbx_description
1 polymer ?
#
loop_
_entity_poly.entity_id
_entity_poly.type
_entity_poly.pdbx_seq_one_letter_code
_entity_poly.pdbx_strand_id
1 'polypeptide(L)'
;MARLAIVGGGVAGLATAFCVRRRIEAGQLPGWAPGDVVVIEAAPRLGGFCVTERADGWLLDWGPNGFLDNEPATLRLVDELGLRASLRRATDAAGDRYLFLRGRLRPIPMRPGAFLRSDLLSLRGKLRLACEPLVPAKRDGADESVASFARRRVGDEFVSTLLDPMISGVYAGDVERLSLQGALPKMEALEREHGGLVRGMLARRRQARREGRAAAGPGGPGGVLHTFTDGIGALTERLA
;
A
#
# COMPACT_ATOMS: atom_id res chain seq x y z
N MET A 1 5.14 -16.26 -34.64
CA MET A 1 4.93 -16.89 -33.32
C MET A 1 5.23 -15.85 -32.25
N ALA A 2 4.44 -15.81 -31.17
CA ALA A 2 4.74 -14.91 -30.05
C ALA A 2 6.13 -15.21 -29.46
N ARG A 3 6.93 -14.16 -29.20
CA ARG A 3 8.26 -14.27 -28.60
C ARG A 3 8.22 -14.04 -27.08
N LEU A 4 7.15 -13.36 -26.60
CA LEU A 4 6.89 -13.11 -25.20
C LEU A 4 5.44 -13.44 -24.88
N ALA A 5 5.23 -14.38 -23.97
CA ALA A 5 3.93 -14.68 -23.40
C ALA A 5 3.88 -14.18 -21.96
N ILE A 6 2.89 -13.36 -21.65
CA ILE A 6 2.63 -12.82 -20.31
C ILE A 6 1.41 -13.55 -19.76
N VAL A 7 1.56 -14.27 -18.67
CA VAL A 7 0.49 -15.03 -18.03
C VAL A 7 -0.19 -14.18 -16.98
N GLY A 8 -1.50 -13.96 -17.16
CA GLY A 8 -2.35 -13.13 -16.30
C GLY A 8 -2.63 -11.75 -16.91
N GLY A 9 -3.90 -11.48 -17.20
CA GLY A 9 -4.42 -10.22 -17.75
C GLY A 9 -4.84 -9.22 -16.67
N GLY A 10 -4.30 -9.31 -15.45
CA GLY A 10 -4.47 -8.28 -14.43
C GLY A 10 -3.60 -7.05 -14.69
N VAL A 11 -3.68 -6.04 -13.81
CA VAL A 11 -2.97 -4.76 -13.96
C VAL A 11 -1.47 -4.96 -14.20
N ALA A 12 -0.82 -5.91 -13.53
CA ALA A 12 0.61 -6.15 -13.67
C ALA A 12 0.97 -6.70 -15.05
N GLY A 13 0.22 -7.71 -15.55
CA GLY A 13 0.45 -8.29 -16.87
C GLY A 13 0.15 -7.31 -17.99
N LEU A 14 -0.95 -6.58 -17.89
CA LEU A 14 -1.32 -5.56 -18.87
C LEU A 14 -0.32 -4.40 -18.91
N ALA A 15 0.11 -3.89 -17.74
CA ALA A 15 1.15 -2.85 -17.69
C ALA A 15 2.48 -3.33 -18.25
N THR A 16 2.85 -4.60 -18.01
CA THR A 16 4.05 -5.19 -18.61
C THR A 16 3.94 -5.24 -20.13
N ALA A 17 2.81 -5.72 -20.66
CA ALA A 17 2.57 -5.77 -22.10
C ALA A 17 2.63 -4.37 -22.73
N PHE A 18 1.97 -3.39 -22.11
CA PHE A 18 1.98 -2.00 -22.53
C PHE A 18 3.41 -1.44 -22.58
N CYS A 19 4.19 -1.58 -21.51
CA CYS A 19 5.57 -1.10 -21.46
C CYS A 19 6.46 -1.75 -22.54
N VAL A 20 6.31 -3.06 -22.80
CA VAL A 20 7.08 -3.75 -23.83
C VAL A 20 6.68 -3.25 -25.22
N ARG A 21 5.39 -3.15 -25.51
CA ARG A 21 4.89 -2.62 -26.79
C ARG A 21 5.36 -1.21 -27.06
N ARG A 22 5.31 -0.33 -26.05
CA ARG A 22 5.85 1.04 -26.14
C ARG A 22 7.34 1.06 -26.49
N ARG A 23 8.14 0.16 -25.92
CA ARG A 23 9.57 0.03 -26.27
C ARG A 23 9.79 -0.49 -27.70
N ILE A 24 8.95 -1.39 -28.17
CA ILE A 24 8.97 -1.85 -29.56
C ILE A 24 8.68 -0.68 -30.50
N GLU A 25 7.59 0.06 -30.24
CA GLU A 25 7.18 1.23 -31.04
C GLU A 25 8.26 2.33 -31.04
N ALA A 26 8.98 2.50 -29.93
CA ALA A 26 10.10 3.42 -29.83
C ALA A 26 11.41 2.91 -30.45
N GLY A 27 11.40 1.74 -31.11
CA GLY A 27 12.59 1.14 -31.74
C GLY A 27 13.66 0.64 -30.75
N GLN A 28 13.34 0.56 -29.46
CA GLN A 28 14.26 0.12 -28.39
C GLN A 28 14.46 -1.40 -28.35
N LEU A 29 13.63 -2.15 -29.07
CA LEU A 29 13.72 -3.61 -29.20
C LEU A 29 13.83 -3.99 -30.68
N PRO A 30 15.05 -3.91 -31.28
CA PRO A 30 15.25 -4.21 -32.71
C PRO A 30 14.78 -5.63 -33.06
N GLY A 31 14.06 -5.75 -34.18
CA GLY A 31 13.56 -7.04 -34.66
C GLY A 31 12.35 -7.58 -33.87
N TRP A 32 11.74 -6.80 -33.00
CA TRP A 32 10.47 -7.10 -32.35
C TRP A 32 9.32 -6.36 -33.04
N ALA A 33 8.17 -7.02 -33.12
CA ALA A 33 6.91 -6.43 -33.58
C ALA A 33 5.87 -6.47 -32.44
N PRO A 34 4.86 -5.58 -32.41
CA PRO A 34 3.79 -5.61 -31.39
C PRO A 34 3.10 -6.97 -31.25
N GLY A 35 2.95 -7.73 -32.35
CA GLY A 35 2.40 -9.09 -32.35
C GLY A 35 3.29 -10.17 -31.70
N ASP A 36 4.53 -9.85 -31.37
CA ASP A 36 5.41 -10.76 -30.63
C ASP A 36 5.06 -10.85 -29.13
N VAL A 37 4.20 -9.95 -28.62
CA VAL A 37 3.77 -9.90 -27.24
C VAL A 37 2.33 -10.38 -27.12
N VAL A 38 2.11 -11.43 -26.34
CA VAL A 38 0.78 -12.02 -26.09
C VAL A 38 0.51 -12.03 -24.59
N VAL A 39 -0.70 -11.63 -24.20
CA VAL A 39 -1.22 -11.79 -22.84
C VAL A 39 -2.17 -12.99 -22.81
N ILE A 40 -1.95 -13.90 -21.90
CA ILE A 40 -2.77 -15.11 -21.70
C ILE A 40 -3.55 -14.92 -20.40
N GLU A 41 -4.88 -14.93 -20.49
CA GLU A 41 -5.79 -14.78 -19.34
C GLU A 41 -6.76 -15.96 -19.27
N ALA A 42 -6.94 -16.53 -18.09
CA ALA A 42 -7.83 -17.66 -17.87
C ALA A 42 -9.31 -17.24 -17.79
N ALA A 43 -9.56 -16.01 -17.32
CA ALA A 43 -10.91 -15.48 -17.22
C ALA A 43 -11.41 -14.94 -18.61
N PRO A 44 -12.73 -14.86 -18.82
CA PRO A 44 -13.29 -14.33 -20.08
C PRO A 44 -13.10 -12.82 -20.24
N ARG A 45 -12.49 -12.15 -19.26
CA ARG A 45 -12.22 -10.71 -19.25
C ARG A 45 -10.82 -10.39 -18.75
N LEU A 46 -10.27 -9.28 -19.20
CA LEU A 46 -9.04 -8.69 -18.68
C LEU A 46 -9.33 -7.83 -17.44
N GLY A 47 -8.28 -7.39 -16.74
CA GLY A 47 -8.36 -6.47 -15.61
C GLY A 47 -8.14 -7.12 -14.23
N GLY A 48 -8.27 -8.44 -14.13
CA GLY A 48 -8.10 -9.14 -12.86
C GLY A 48 -9.08 -8.61 -11.79
N PHE A 49 -8.56 -8.12 -10.66
CA PHE A 49 -9.36 -7.51 -9.58
C PHE A 49 -9.69 -6.02 -9.80
N CYS A 50 -9.04 -5.34 -10.76
CA CYS A 50 -9.35 -3.95 -11.09
C CYS A 50 -10.54 -3.90 -12.05
N VAL A 51 -11.74 -4.08 -11.51
CA VAL A 51 -13.00 -4.11 -12.25
C VAL A 51 -13.98 -3.14 -11.63
N THR A 52 -14.59 -2.34 -12.48
CA THR A 52 -15.67 -1.43 -12.10
C THR A 52 -16.95 -1.86 -12.82
N GLU A 53 -18.00 -2.07 -12.07
CA GLU A 53 -19.35 -2.34 -12.57
C GLU A 53 -20.20 -1.07 -12.51
N ARG A 54 -21.04 -0.88 -13.51
CA ARG A 54 -22.07 0.17 -13.53
C ARG A 54 -23.43 -0.48 -13.47
N ALA A 55 -24.14 -0.31 -12.36
CA ALA A 55 -25.47 -0.88 -12.17
C ALA A 55 -26.37 0.16 -11.50
N ASP A 56 -27.55 0.37 -12.04
CA ASP A 56 -28.62 1.22 -11.46
C ASP A 56 -28.16 2.63 -11.07
N GLY A 57 -27.26 3.22 -11.87
CA GLY A 57 -26.67 4.54 -11.59
C GLY A 57 -25.53 4.53 -10.58
N TRP A 58 -25.16 3.38 -10.05
CA TRP A 58 -24.03 3.19 -9.15
C TRP A 58 -22.76 2.79 -9.92
N LEU A 59 -21.61 3.17 -9.34
CA LEU A 59 -20.29 2.77 -9.76
C LEU A 59 -19.69 1.90 -8.65
N LEU A 60 -19.43 0.64 -8.96
CA LEU A 60 -19.03 -0.37 -7.98
C LEU A 60 -17.66 -0.94 -8.35
N ASP A 61 -16.64 -0.68 -7.55
CA ASP A 61 -15.33 -1.30 -7.69
C ASP A 61 -15.32 -2.64 -6.94
N TRP A 62 -15.02 -3.73 -7.64
CA TRP A 62 -15.06 -5.10 -7.09
C TRP A 62 -13.84 -5.45 -6.24
N GLY A 63 -12.76 -4.74 -6.42
CA GLY A 63 -11.49 -5.00 -5.76
C GLY A 63 -10.90 -3.72 -5.16
N PRO A 64 -9.68 -3.33 -5.56
CA PRO A 64 -9.11 -2.08 -5.12
C PRO A 64 -9.96 -0.91 -5.64
N ASN A 65 -10.25 0.05 -4.76
CA ASN A 65 -11.00 1.26 -5.11
C ASN A 65 -10.09 2.45 -5.45
N GLY A 66 -8.79 2.25 -5.49
CA GLY A 66 -7.81 3.27 -5.79
C GLY A 66 -6.38 2.85 -5.58
N PHE A 67 -5.45 3.77 -5.77
CA PHE A 67 -4.01 3.58 -5.61
C PHE A 67 -3.37 4.82 -4.96
N LEU A 68 -2.18 4.63 -4.37
CA LEU A 68 -1.41 5.73 -3.78
C LEU A 68 -0.44 6.32 -4.82
N ASP A 69 -0.24 7.63 -4.75
CA ASP A 69 0.68 8.37 -5.65
C ASP A 69 2.14 8.39 -5.17
N ASN A 70 2.46 7.61 -4.16
CA ASN A 70 3.80 7.51 -3.58
C ASN A 70 4.83 6.80 -4.48
N GLU A 71 4.35 6.18 -5.57
CA GLU A 71 5.20 5.56 -6.59
C GLU A 71 5.11 6.37 -7.90
N PRO A 72 6.16 7.11 -8.28
CA PRO A 72 6.13 7.97 -9.48
C PRO A 72 5.84 7.23 -10.79
N ALA A 73 6.17 5.93 -10.85
CA ALA A 73 5.89 5.11 -12.04
C ALA A 73 4.39 4.99 -12.30
N THR A 74 3.57 4.93 -11.25
CA THR A 74 2.10 4.84 -11.39
C THR A 74 1.52 6.08 -12.04
N LEU A 75 1.93 7.27 -11.61
CA LEU A 75 1.45 8.53 -12.20
C LEU A 75 1.94 8.70 -13.65
N ARG A 76 3.17 8.28 -13.96
CA ARG A 76 3.65 8.27 -15.37
C ARG A 76 2.79 7.36 -16.25
N LEU A 77 2.43 6.18 -15.75
CA LEU A 77 1.54 5.28 -16.49
C LEU A 77 0.17 5.91 -16.72
N VAL A 78 -0.41 6.57 -15.73
CA VAL A 78 -1.67 7.32 -15.85
C VAL A 78 -1.58 8.39 -16.95
N ASP A 79 -0.45 9.12 -17.02
CA ASP A 79 -0.22 10.13 -18.06
C ASP A 79 -0.09 9.51 -19.45
N GLU A 80 0.68 8.45 -19.58
CA GLU A 80 0.89 7.73 -20.85
C GLU A 80 -0.41 7.11 -21.41
N LEU A 81 -1.34 6.73 -20.53
CA LEU A 81 -2.66 6.22 -20.89
C LEU A 81 -3.68 7.34 -21.16
N GLY A 82 -3.33 8.61 -20.98
CA GLY A 82 -4.24 9.74 -21.16
C GLY A 82 -5.33 9.84 -20.09
N LEU A 83 -5.12 9.24 -18.91
CA LEU A 83 -6.11 9.17 -17.84
C LEU A 83 -6.01 10.33 -16.82
N ARG A 84 -5.11 11.28 -17.02
CA ARG A 84 -4.88 12.39 -16.07
C ARG A 84 -6.14 13.22 -15.82
N ALA A 85 -6.96 13.48 -16.84
CA ALA A 85 -8.17 14.28 -16.70
C ALA A 85 -9.26 13.58 -15.87
N SER A 86 -9.30 12.25 -15.88
CA SER A 86 -10.24 11.45 -15.08
C SER A 86 -9.75 11.15 -13.68
N LEU A 87 -8.48 11.48 -13.35
CA LEU A 87 -7.90 11.22 -12.05
C LEU A 87 -8.62 12.02 -10.95
N ARG A 88 -9.00 11.37 -9.87
CA ARG A 88 -9.66 11.95 -8.70
C ARG A 88 -8.85 11.66 -7.44
N ARG A 89 -8.53 12.72 -6.73
CA ARG A 89 -7.90 12.61 -5.41
C ARG A 89 -8.96 12.32 -4.36
N ALA A 90 -8.67 11.45 -3.41
CA ALA A 90 -9.50 11.24 -2.24
C ALA A 90 -9.62 12.53 -1.41
N THR A 91 -10.78 12.76 -0.82
CA THR A 91 -11.01 13.89 0.08
C THR A 91 -10.22 13.72 1.37
N ASP A 92 -9.99 14.80 2.10
CA ASP A 92 -9.28 14.76 3.39
C ASP A 92 -10.02 13.88 4.42
N ALA A 93 -11.36 13.80 4.33
CA ALA A 93 -12.18 12.91 5.16
C ALA A 93 -11.87 11.41 4.94
N ALA A 94 -11.34 11.00 3.79
CA ALA A 94 -10.88 9.62 3.56
C ALA A 94 -9.65 9.24 4.40
N GLY A 95 -9.00 10.20 5.03
CA GLY A 95 -7.92 10.00 6.00
C GLY A 95 -8.41 9.63 7.40
N ASP A 96 -9.66 9.89 7.70
CA ASP A 96 -10.24 9.61 9.02
C ASP A 96 -10.48 8.11 9.16
N ARG A 97 -9.88 7.51 10.18
CA ARG A 97 -9.98 6.08 10.49
C ARG A 97 -10.62 5.88 11.83
N TYR A 98 -11.49 4.89 11.91
CA TYR A 98 -12.21 4.54 13.13
C TYR A 98 -12.04 3.07 13.44
N LEU A 99 -12.01 2.77 14.74
CA LEU A 99 -12.12 1.41 15.27
C LEU A 99 -13.43 1.26 16.02
N PHE A 100 -14.14 0.15 15.80
CA PHE A 100 -15.23 -0.24 16.66
C PHE A 100 -14.66 -0.95 17.88
N LEU A 101 -14.64 -0.25 19.02
CA LEU A 101 -14.03 -0.74 20.24
C LEU A 101 -14.97 -0.51 21.43
N ARG A 102 -15.22 -1.56 22.21
CA ARG A 102 -16.07 -1.50 23.41
C ARG A 102 -17.45 -0.88 23.13
N GLY A 103 -18.10 -1.36 22.04
CA GLY A 103 -19.47 -0.97 21.68
C GLY A 103 -19.62 0.40 21.03
N ARG A 104 -18.53 1.09 20.64
CA ARG A 104 -18.59 2.38 19.96
C ARG A 104 -17.47 2.61 18.96
N LEU A 105 -17.72 3.45 17.96
CA LEU A 105 -16.69 3.90 17.02
C LEU A 105 -15.76 4.90 17.71
N ARG A 106 -14.45 4.67 17.59
CA ARG A 106 -13.41 5.52 18.14
C ARG A 106 -12.47 5.97 17.04
N PRO A 107 -12.22 7.28 16.88
CA PRO A 107 -11.29 7.77 15.89
C PRO A 107 -9.86 7.33 16.24
N ILE A 108 -9.07 7.01 15.22
CA ILE A 108 -7.62 6.77 15.36
C ILE A 108 -6.89 8.09 15.15
N PRO A 109 -6.36 8.73 16.19
CA PRO A 109 -5.69 10.01 16.05
C PRO A 109 -4.35 9.83 15.33
N MET A 110 -4.13 10.61 14.28
CA MET A 110 -2.90 10.58 13.48
C MET A 110 -1.76 11.40 14.10
N ARG A 111 -2.06 12.28 15.06
CA ARG A 111 -1.07 13.10 15.77
C ARG A 111 -0.63 12.40 17.06
N PRO A 112 0.68 12.27 17.32
CA PRO A 112 1.18 11.56 18.50
C PRO A 112 0.59 12.08 19.83
N GLY A 113 0.47 13.38 20.01
CA GLY A 113 -0.11 13.98 21.22
C GLY A 113 -1.59 13.68 21.40
N ALA A 114 -2.37 13.62 20.31
CA ALA A 114 -3.77 13.23 20.35
C ALA A 114 -3.91 11.72 20.62
N PHE A 115 -3.03 10.90 20.04
CA PHE A 115 -2.98 9.47 20.29
C PHE A 115 -2.70 9.16 21.77
N LEU A 116 -1.75 9.84 22.37
CA LEU A 116 -1.44 9.67 23.81
C LEU A 116 -2.62 10.05 24.74
N ARG A 117 -3.47 10.99 24.32
CA ARG A 117 -4.69 11.37 25.07
C ARG A 117 -5.90 10.48 24.77
N SER A 118 -5.86 9.70 23.69
CA SER A 118 -6.95 8.80 23.34
C SER A 118 -7.09 7.67 24.35
N ASP A 119 -8.21 7.00 24.36
CA ASP A 119 -8.50 5.83 25.17
C ASP A 119 -8.36 4.50 24.40
N LEU A 120 -7.65 4.53 23.26
CA LEU A 120 -7.37 3.35 22.45
C LEU A 120 -6.47 2.34 23.17
N LEU A 121 -5.50 2.83 23.94
CA LEU A 121 -4.64 2.00 24.76
C LEU A 121 -4.75 2.39 26.24
N SER A 122 -4.58 1.41 27.12
CA SER A 122 -4.40 1.65 28.55
C SER A 122 -3.14 2.46 28.83
N LEU A 123 -3.01 3.01 30.03
CA LEU A 123 -1.78 3.69 30.45
C LEU A 123 -0.57 2.76 30.37
N ARG A 124 -0.74 1.48 30.75
CA ARG A 124 0.30 0.45 30.64
C ARG A 124 0.71 0.21 29.19
N GLY A 125 -0.26 0.12 28.25
CA GLY A 125 0.01 -0.02 26.80
C GLY A 125 0.75 1.19 26.25
N LYS A 126 0.37 2.40 26.63
CA LYS A 126 1.07 3.64 26.23
C LYS A 126 2.51 3.69 26.75
N LEU A 127 2.75 3.31 28.01
CA LEU A 127 4.10 3.21 28.57
C LEU A 127 4.92 2.16 27.84
N ARG A 128 4.33 0.99 27.56
CA ARG A 128 4.99 -0.07 26.76
C ARG A 128 5.39 0.42 25.37
N LEU A 129 4.51 1.14 24.69
CA LEU A 129 4.78 1.77 23.40
C LEU A 129 5.90 2.82 23.49
N ALA A 130 5.90 3.65 24.54
CA ALA A 130 6.94 4.66 24.75
C ALA A 130 8.34 4.04 25.00
N CYS A 131 8.39 2.82 25.54
CA CYS A 131 9.63 2.05 25.76
C CYS A 131 10.15 1.36 24.46
N GLU A 132 9.48 1.51 23.32
CA GLU A 132 9.93 0.90 22.05
C GLU A 132 11.41 1.18 21.71
N PRO A 133 11.93 2.42 21.89
CA PRO A 133 13.33 2.69 21.56
C PRO A 133 14.36 1.92 22.40
N LEU A 134 13.95 1.36 23.54
CA LEU A 134 14.80 0.58 24.43
C LEU A 134 14.82 -0.92 24.05
N VAL A 135 13.91 -1.36 23.19
CA VAL A 135 13.85 -2.75 22.78
C VAL A 135 15.00 -3.05 21.82
N PRO A 136 15.84 -4.09 22.08
CA PRO A 136 16.93 -4.45 21.20
C PRO A 136 16.41 -4.93 19.84
N ALA A 137 17.18 -4.65 18.78
CA ALA A 137 16.87 -5.16 17.45
C ALA A 137 17.14 -6.67 17.38
N LYS A 138 16.29 -7.40 16.63
CA LYS A 138 16.52 -8.79 16.28
C LYS A 138 17.66 -8.86 15.25
N ARG A 139 18.62 -9.77 15.45
CA ARG A 139 19.85 -9.84 14.63
C ARG A 139 20.05 -11.18 13.93
N ASP A 140 19.17 -12.15 14.14
CA ASP A 140 19.32 -13.48 13.57
C ASP A 140 18.95 -13.60 12.08
N GLY A 141 18.38 -12.53 11.48
CA GLY A 141 17.97 -12.50 10.07
C GLY A 141 16.79 -13.41 9.73
N ALA A 142 16.26 -14.16 10.69
CA ALA A 142 15.11 -15.00 10.47
C ALA A 142 13.83 -14.18 10.34
N ASP A 143 12.97 -14.53 9.39
CA ASP A 143 11.64 -13.93 9.28
C ASP A 143 10.80 -14.22 10.53
N GLU A 144 9.86 -13.37 10.80
CA GLU A 144 8.92 -13.52 11.91
C GLU A 144 7.53 -13.03 11.47
N SER A 145 6.48 -13.43 12.21
CA SER A 145 5.15 -12.91 11.94
C SER A 145 5.04 -11.44 12.31
N VAL A 146 4.14 -10.73 11.64
CA VAL A 146 3.81 -9.33 11.94
C VAL A 146 3.43 -9.17 13.42
N ALA A 147 2.68 -10.14 13.98
CA ALA A 147 2.31 -10.12 15.39
C ALA A 147 3.51 -10.31 16.33
N SER A 148 4.40 -11.28 16.04
CA SER A 148 5.61 -11.51 16.83
C SER A 148 6.48 -10.27 16.91
N PHE A 149 6.77 -9.67 15.75
CA PHE A 149 7.51 -8.43 15.65
C PHE A 149 6.88 -7.31 16.48
N ALA A 150 5.58 -7.07 16.30
CA ALA A 150 4.90 -5.96 16.95
C ALA A 150 4.76 -6.17 18.47
N ARG A 151 4.48 -7.40 18.95
CA ARG A 151 4.48 -7.71 20.40
C ARG A 151 5.81 -7.39 21.04
N ARG A 152 6.89 -7.81 20.39
CA ARG A 152 8.24 -7.58 20.85
C ARG A 152 8.56 -6.08 20.89
N ARG A 153 8.16 -5.31 19.87
CA ARG A 153 8.47 -3.88 19.74
C ARG A 153 7.53 -3.00 20.54
N VAL A 154 6.23 -3.14 20.37
CA VAL A 154 5.23 -2.18 20.87
C VAL A 154 4.24 -2.75 21.88
N GLY A 155 4.24 -4.07 22.08
CA GLY A 155 3.44 -4.76 23.09
C GLY A 155 2.13 -5.33 22.57
N ASP A 156 1.58 -6.27 23.32
CA ASP A 156 0.43 -7.08 22.95
C ASP A 156 -0.88 -6.28 22.82
N GLU A 157 -1.10 -5.33 23.71
CA GLU A 157 -2.29 -4.46 23.64
C GLU A 157 -2.34 -3.64 22.35
N PHE A 158 -1.18 -3.18 21.86
CA PHE A 158 -1.11 -2.48 20.57
C PHE A 158 -1.45 -3.42 19.40
N VAL A 159 -0.96 -4.66 19.46
CA VAL A 159 -1.24 -5.66 18.43
C VAL A 159 -2.74 -5.94 18.36
N SER A 160 -3.36 -6.33 19.46
CA SER A 160 -4.77 -6.73 19.49
C SER A 160 -5.74 -5.57 19.23
N THR A 161 -5.38 -4.34 19.66
CA THR A 161 -6.31 -3.20 19.57
C THR A 161 -6.19 -2.45 18.24
N LEU A 162 -4.98 -2.33 17.69
CA LEU A 162 -4.70 -1.46 16.55
C LEU A 162 -4.17 -2.21 15.32
N LEU A 163 -3.17 -3.08 15.53
CA LEU A 163 -2.47 -3.69 14.41
C LEU A 163 -3.30 -4.78 13.74
N ASP A 164 -3.90 -5.66 14.52
CA ASP A 164 -4.71 -6.77 14.00
C ASP A 164 -5.92 -6.26 13.19
N PRO A 165 -6.76 -5.33 13.67
CA PRO A 165 -7.82 -4.75 12.86
C PRO A 165 -7.31 -4.04 11.60
N MET A 166 -6.15 -3.37 11.67
CA MET A 166 -5.56 -2.72 10.51
C MET A 166 -5.09 -3.74 9.47
N ILE A 167 -4.39 -4.78 9.89
CA ILE A 167 -3.89 -5.82 8.97
C ILE A 167 -5.05 -6.61 8.37
N SER A 168 -6.02 -7.00 9.18
CA SER A 168 -7.23 -7.69 8.69
C SER A 168 -7.99 -6.85 7.67
N GLY A 169 -8.11 -5.54 7.91
CA GLY A 169 -8.81 -4.63 7.00
C GLY A 169 -8.06 -4.33 5.69
N VAL A 170 -6.73 -4.31 5.71
CA VAL A 170 -5.91 -3.95 4.53
C VAL A 170 -5.49 -5.20 3.75
N TYR A 171 -5.07 -6.26 4.43
CA TYR A 171 -4.51 -7.47 3.81
C TYR A 171 -5.46 -8.65 3.80
N ALA A 172 -6.62 -8.55 4.46
CA ALA A 172 -7.54 -9.67 4.70
C ALA A 172 -6.81 -10.90 5.26
N GLY A 173 -5.77 -10.66 6.08
CA GLY A 173 -4.83 -11.67 6.55
C GLY A 173 -4.74 -11.73 8.06
N ASP A 174 -4.19 -12.83 8.55
CA ASP A 174 -3.94 -13.10 9.96
C ASP A 174 -2.55 -12.59 10.37
N VAL A 175 -2.48 -11.66 11.32
CA VAL A 175 -1.23 -11.08 11.81
C VAL A 175 -0.25 -12.12 12.37
N GLU A 176 -0.77 -13.26 12.87
CA GLU A 176 0.04 -14.35 13.41
C GLU A 176 0.77 -15.14 12.32
N ARG A 177 0.23 -15.12 11.11
CA ARG A 177 0.71 -15.92 9.97
C ARG A 177 1.39 -15.10 8.90
N LEU A 178 1.10 -13.81 8.80
CA LEU A 178 1.73 -12.93 7.81
C LEU A 178 3.21 -12.72 8.12
N SER A 179 4.07 -13.01 7.14
CA SER A 179 5.49 -12.71 7.17
C SER A 179 5.72 -11.20 7.29
N LEU A 180 6.57 -10.77 8.20
CA LEU A 180 6.97 -9.38 8.33
C LEU A 180 7.69 -8.88 7.08
N GLN A 181 8.63 -9.68 6.56
CA GLN A 181 9.39 -9.34 5.36
C GLN A 181 8.49 -9.24 4.13
N GLY A 182 7.50 -10.11 4.01
CA GLY A 182 6.55 -10.10 2.90
C GLY A 182 5.52 -8.99 2.97
N ALA A 183 4.89 -8.77 4.13
CA ALA A 183 3.79 -7.83 4.27
C ALA A 183 4.24 -6.39 4.61
N LEU A 184 5.24 -6.25 5.46
CA LEU A 184 5.70 -4.95 5.98
C LEU A 184 7.24 -4.77 5.90
N PRO A 185 7.87 -4.94 4.72
CA PRO A 185 9.32 -4.89 4.57
C PRO A 185 9.94 -3.56 5.04
N LYS A 186 9.17 -2.47 4.97
CA LYS A 186 9.62 -1.16 5.45
C LYS A 186 9.77 -1.11 6.97
N MET A 187 8.98 -1.88 7.72
CA MET A 187 9.07 -1.95 9.19
C MET A 187 10.29 -2.77 9.62
N GLU A 188 10.51 -3.89 8.96
CA GLU A 188 11.72 -4.71 9.15
C GLU A 188 12.98 -3.89 8.84
N ALA A 189 13.01 -3.16 7.72
CA ALA A 189 14.13 -2.30 7.36
C ALA A 189 14.40 -1.19 8.42
N LEU A 190 13.36 -0.60 9.03
CA LEU A 190 13.55 0.38 10.11
C LEU A 190 14.27 -0.22 11.31
N GLU A 191 13.92 -1.45 11.70
CA GLU A 191 14.60 -2.12 12.81
C GLU A 191 16.05 -2.48 12.43
N ARG A 192 16.26 -3.07 11.28
CA ARG A 192 17.58 -3.52 10.80
C ARG A 192 18.56 -2.35 10.65
N GLU A 193 18.12 -1.24 10.05
CA GLU A 193 18.98 -0.09 9.74
C GLU A 193 19.18 0.87 10.90
N HIS A 194 18.16 1.01 11.77
CA HIS A 194 18.16 2.03 12.83
C HIS A 194 17.99 1.48 14.24
N GLY A 195 17.87 0.15 14.38
CA GLY A 195 17.69 -0.51 15.66
C GLY A 195 16.31 -0.41 16.28
N GLY A 196 15.32 0.19 15.57
CA GLY A 196 13.96 0.28 16.04
C GLY A 196 13.05 1.19 15.23
N LEU A 197 11.75 1.12 15.47
CA LEU A 197 10.74 1.86 14.71
C LEU A 197 10.82 3.36 14.95
N VAL A 198 10.81 3.77 16.21
CA VAL A 198 10.87 5.21 16.57
C VAL A 198 12.17 5.84 16.10
N ARG A 199 13.31 5.18 16.33
CA ARG A 199 14.60 5.66 15.86
C ARG A 199 14.64 5.78 14.34
N GLY A 200 14.16 4.79 13.61
CA GLY A 200 14.10 4.79 12.16
C GLY A 200 13.17 5.86 11.60
N MET A 201 11.98 6.04 12.18
CA MET A 201 11.08 7.12 11.78
C MET A 201 11.68 8.50 11.98
N LEU A 202 12.36 8.73 13.11
CA LEU A 202 13.05 9.99 13.38
C LEU A 202 14.21 10.23 12.40
N ALA A 203 15.00 9.21 12.09
CA ALA A 203 16.08 9.28 11.12
C ALA A 203 15.55 9.65 9.73
N ARG A 204 14.52 8.95 9.23
CA ARG A 204 13.87 9.25 7.95
C ARG A 204 13.27 10.66 7.91
N ARG A 205 12.65 11.12 9.00
CA ARG A 205 12.11 12.47 9.08
C ARG A 205 13.21 13.54 9.02
N ARG A 206 14.36 13.30 9.66
CA ARG A 206 15.53 14.20 9.58
C ARG A 206 16.09 14.25 8.18
N GLN A 207 16.19 13.11 7.53
CA GLN A 207 16.66 13.00 6.14
C GLN A 207 15.71 13.73 5.18
N ALA A 208 14.41 13.48 5.24
CA ALA A 208 13.42 14.16 4.41
C ALA A 208 13.48 15.70 4.54
N ARG A 209 13.68 16.21 5.78
CA ARG A 209 13.88 17.65 6.00
C ARG A 209 15.16 18.19 5.35
N ARG A 210 16.27 17.43 5.38
CA ARG A 210 17.52 17.81 4.74
C ARG A 210 17.40 17.86 3.21
N GLU A 211 16.60 16.97 2.65
CA GLU A 211 16.34 16.85 1.21
C GLU A 211 15.22 17.80 0.72
N GLY A 212 14.66 18.65 1.61
CA GLY A 212 13.56 19.57 1.26
C GLY A 212 12.25 18.86 0.88
N ARG A 213 12.13 17.57 1.17
CA ARG A 213 10.89 16.82 0.92
C ARG A 213 9.90 17.05 2.06
N ALA A 214 8.64 17.24 1.73
CA ALA A 214 7.58 17.23 2.74
C ALA A 214 7.63 15.88 3.48
N ALA A 215 7.73 15.92 4.81
CA ALA A 215 7.69 14.70 5.59
C ALA A 215 6.37 13.97 5.27
N ALA A 216 6.47 12.70 4.87
CA ALA A 216 5.30 11.85 4.76
C ALA A 216 4.49 11.95 6.06
N GLY A 217 3.20 12.22 5.95
CA GLY A 217 2.33 12.41 7.11
C GLY A 217 2.41 11.21 8.07
N PRO A 218 2.08 11.39 9.35
CA PRO A 218 2.29 10.40 10.41
C PRO A 218 1.43 9.13 10.31
N GLY A 219 0.85 8.83 9.16
CA GLY A 219 -0.21 7.82 9.09
C GLY A 219 -0.22 6.83 7.96
N GLY A 220 0.90 6.42 7.46
CA GLY A 220 0.90 5.36 6.46
C GLY A 220 1.99 5.51 5.41
N PRO A 221 2.07 4.64 4.41
CA PRO A 221 2.93 4.83 3.27
C PRO A 221 2.59 6.20 2.66
N GLY A 222 3.52 7.16 2.74
CA GLY A 222 3.30 8.54 2.31
C GLY A 222 2.79 8.57 0.87
N GLY A 223 1.60 9.08 0.69
CA GLY A 223 0.93 9.18 -0.58
C GLY A 223 -0.52 9.58 -0.39
N VAL A 224 -1.12 10.11 -1.44
CA VAL A 224 -2.54 10.45 -1.49
C VAL A 224 -3.25 9.35 -2.30
N LEU A 225 -4.38 8.90 -1.79
CA LEU A 225 -5.21 7.92 -2.49
C LEU A 225 -5.86 8.61 -3.71
N HIS A 226 -5.77 7.95 -4.85
CA HIS A 226 -6.37 8.37 -6.11
C HIS A 226 -7.24 7.26 -6.70
N THR A 227 -8.26 7.64 -7.42
CA THR A 227 -9.07 6.78 -8.29
C THR A 227 -9.38 7.52 -9.59
N PHE A 228 -10.26 6.97 -10.43
CA PHE A 228 -10.72 7.64 -11.64
C PHE A 228 -12.22 7.93 -11.55
N THR A 229 -12.68 8.93 -12.32
CA THR A 229 -14.13 9.28 -12.38
C THR A 229 -14.98 8.08 -12.77
N ASP A 230 -14.41 7.17 -13.58
CA ASP A 230 -15.09 6.00 -14.12
C ASP A 230 -14.78 4.72 -13.34
N GLY A 231 -14.17 4.84 -12.16
CA GLY A 231 -13.74 3.75 -11.30
C GLY A 231 -12.36 3.21 -11.68
N ILE A 232 -11.85 2.29 -10.85
CA ILE A 232 -10.49 1.75 -11.01
C ILE A 232 -10.33 0.90 -12.28
N GLY A 233 -11.41 0.33 -12.79
CA GLY A 233 -11.44 -0.45 -14.01
C GLY A 233 -10.95 0.32 -15.25
N ALA A 234 -11.13 1.65 -15.26
CA ALA A 234 -10.66 2.51 -16.35
C ALA A 234 -9.16 2.34 -16.63
N LEU A 235 -8.34 2.04 -15.61
CA LEU A 235 -6.91 1.76 -15.78
C LEU A 235 -6.66 0.51 -16.65
N THR A 236 -7.32 -0.58 -16.32
CA THR A 236 -7.13 -1.86 -17.02
C THR A 236 -7.79 -1.88 -18.38
N GLU A 237 -8.91 -1.19 -18.56
CA GLU A 237 -9.55 -0.99 -19.86
C GLU A 237 -8.65 -0.22 -20.84
N ARG A 238 -7.90 0.75 -20.36
CA ARG A 238 -6.97 1.53 -21.22
C ARG A 238 -5.64 0.81 -21.46
N LEU A 239 -5.28 -0.16 -20.62
CA LEU A 239 -4.11 -1.01 -20.81
C LEU A 239 -4.36 -2.15 -21.79
N ALA A 240 -5.60 -2.63 -21.93
CA ALA A 240 -6.00 -3.71 -22.80
C ALA A 240 -6.09 -3.26 -24.27
#